data_9aa1f7fa3c665eda3ad187deebd0822b
#
_entry.id   9aa1f7fa3c665eda3ad187deebd0822b
#
_cell.length_a   1.000
_cell.length_b   1.000
_cell.length_c   1.000
_cell.angle_alpha   90.00
_cell.angle_beta   90.00
_cell.angle_gamma   90.00
#
_symmetry.space_group_name_H-M   'P 1'
#
loop_
_entity.id
_entity.type
_entity.pdbx_description
1 polymer ?
#
loop_
_entity_poly.entity_id
_entity_poly.type
_entity_poly.pdbx_seq_one_letter_code
_entity_poly.pdbx_strand_id
1 'polypeptide(L)'
;MSFENPEKTTAEITPDAATATMLYELGLMFCNGEGQDYVMAHKWFNLAALKGSQEAKLHRCELSREMTASEVHEAQRQARAWLTLH
;
A
#
# COMPACT_ATOMS: atom_id res chain seq x y z
N MET A 1 9.80 -3.57 -27.77
CA MET A 1 9.74 -3.33 -26.33
C MET A 1 8.33 -2.95 -25.92
N SER A 2 7.78 -3.62 -24.97
CA SER A 2 6.44 -3.32 -24.49
C SER A 2 6.51 -2.33 -23.35
N PHE A 3 5.54 -1.45 -23.32
CA PHE A 3 5.38 -0.53 -22.19
C PHE A 3 4.34 -1.10 -21.26
N GLU A 4 4.64 -1.06 -20.00
CA GLU A 4 3.68 -1.41 -19.00
C GLU A 4 3.08 -0.14 -18.42
N ASN A 5 1.78 -0.11 -18.29
CA ASN A 5 1.14 1.01 -17.63
C ASN A 5 1.20 0.80 -16.12
N PRO A 6 1.08 1.87 -15.33
CA PRO A 6 1.15 1.76 -13.87
C PRO A 6 0.10 0.82 -13.27
N GLU A 7 -1.08 0.77 -13.84
CA GLU A 7 -2.15 -0.09 -13.36
C GLU A 7 -1.78 -1.55 -13.53
N LYS A 8 -1.24 -1.90 -14.68
CA LYS A 8 -0.84 -3.26 -14.95
C LYS A 8 0.31 -3.68 -14.05
N THR A 9 1.28 -2.78 -13.84
CA THR A 9 2.41 -3.06 -12.97
C THR A 9 1.93 -3.36 -11.55
N THR A 10 1.00 -2.55 -11.02
CA THR A 10 0.46 -2.77 -9.69
C THR A 10 -0.27 -4.10 -9.60
N ALA A 11 -1.05 -4.44 -10.62
CA ALA A 11 -1.81 -5.68 -10.64
C ALA A 11 -0.92 -6.93 -10.71
N GLU A 12 0.27 -6.80 -11.29
CA GLU A 12 1.19 -7.92 -11.45
C GLU A 12 2.09 -8.16 -10.26
N ILE A 13 2.13 -7.25 -9.29
CA ILE A 13 2.92 -7.44 -8.08
C ILE A 13 2.25 -8.50 -7.20
N THR A 14 2.96 -9.59 -6.98
CA THR A 14 2.47 -10.66 -6.12
C THR A 14 3.11 -10.54 -4.74
N PRO A 15 2.46 -11.09 -3.70
CA PRO A 15 3.03 -11.01 -2.35
C PRO A 15 4.42 -11.59 -2.23
N ASP A 16 4.71 -12.68 -2.94
CA ASP A 16 6.02 -13.32 -2.87
C ASP A 16 7.12 -12.49 -3.52
N ALA A 17 6.80 -11.81 -4.61
CA ALA A 17 7.76 -11.02 -5.37
C ALA A 17 7.90 -9.59 -4.84
N ALA A 18 6.93 -9.11 -4.08
CA ALA A 18 6.93 -7.74 -3.59
C ALA A 18 7.95 -7.54 -2.49
N THR A 19 8.77 -6.51 -2.63
CA THR A 19 9.72 -6.13 -1.59
C THR A 19 9.12 -5.04 -0.71
N ALA A 20 9.68 -4.86 0.48
CA ALA A 20 9.26 -3.79 1.37
C ALA A 20 9.37 -2.42 0.70
N THR A 21 10.46 -2.21 -0.04
CA THR A 21 10.69 -0.94 -0.75
C THR A 21 9.63 -0.68 -1.81
N MET A 22 9.30 -1.68 -2.62
CA MET A 22 8.28 -1.55 -3.66
C MET A 22 6.93 -1.18 -3.06
N LEU A 23 6.56 -1.85 -1.99
CA LEU A 23 5.27 -1.61 -1.33
C LEU A 23 5.23 -0.23 -0.67
N TYR A 24 6.35 0.19 -0.08
CA TYR A 24 6.46 1.51 0.52
C TYR A 24 6.29 2.61 -0.54
N GLU A 25 6.94 2.45 -1.69
CA GLU A 25 6.82 3.41 -2.77
C GLU A 25 5.39 3.50 -3.31
N LEU A 26 4.69 2.36 -3.37
CA LEU A 26 3.27 2.38 -3.75
C LEU A 26 2.45 3.19 -2.74
N GLY A 27 2.72 3.02 -1.46
CA GLY A 27 2.07 3.81 -0.43
C GLY A 27 2.28 5.30 -0.63
N LEU A 28 3.51 5.69 -0.94
CA LEU A 28 3.84 7.10 -1.18
C LEU A 28 3.09 7.65 -2.38
N MET A 29 2.93 6.85 -3.45
CA MET A 29 2.20 7.27 -4.63
C MET A 29 0.76 7.65 -4.31
N PHE A 30 0.11 6.89 -3.45
CA PHE A 30 -1.28 7.16 -3.08
C PHE A 30 -1.42 8.18 -1.96
N CYS A 31 -0.35 8.43 -1.21
CA CYS A 31 -0.37 9.35 -0.09
C CYS A 31 -0.16 10.80 -0.51
N ASN A 32 0.59 11.02 -1.59
CA ASN A 32 1.01 12.34 -2.00
C ASN A 32 0.38 12.76 -3.32
N GLY A 33 0.22 14.08 -3.49
CA GLY A 33 -0.18 14.67 -4.75
C GLY A 33 -1.66 14.61 -5.05
N GLU A 34 -1.99 14.82 -6.32
CA GLU A 34 -3.37 14.77 -6.78
C GLU A 34 -3.86 13.34 -6.80
N GLY A 35 -5.11 13.15 -6.50
CA GLY A 35 -5.68 11.81 -6.47
C GLY A 35 -5.29 11.01 -5.25
N GLN A 36 -5.00 11.67 -4.14
CA GLN A 36 -4.72 10.99 -2.88
C GLN A 36 -5.80 9.97 -2.56
N ASP A 37 -5.37 8.82 -2.06
CA ASP A 37 -6.28 7.78 -1.59
C ASP A 37 -5.66 7.18 -0.33
N TYR A 38 -6.13 7.63 0.82
CA TYR A 38 -5.56 7.22 2.10
C TYR A 38 -5.79 5.75 2.41
N VAL A 39 -6.92 5.20 1.96
CA VAL A 39 -7.19 3.76 2.14
C VAL A 39 -6.14 2.95 1.37
N MET A 40 -5.89 3.32 0.12
CA MET A 40 -4.88 2.64 -0.69
C MET A 40 -3.49 2.84 -0.13
N ALA A 41 -3.16 4.07 0.28
CA ALA A 41 -1.85 4.35 0.86
C ALA A 41 -1.62 3.51 2.12
N HIS A 42 -2.61 3.47 3.01
CA HIS A 42 -2.51 2.71 4.24
C HIS A 42 -2.35 1.22 3.96
N LYS A 43 -3.09 0.70 2.99
CA LYS A 43 -2.97 -0.70 2.55
C LYS A 43 -1.52 -1.04 2.19
N TRP A 44 -0.91 -0.23 1.33
CA TRP A 44 0.46 -0.51 0.87
C TRP A 44 1.49 -0.29 1.97
N PHE A 45 1.33 0.73 2.81
CA PHE A 45 2.22 0.92 3.96
C PHE A 45 2.11 -0.25 4.94
N ASN A 46 0.92 -0.74 5.16
CA ASN A 46 0.72 -1.89 6.05
C ASN A 46 1.46 -3.12 5.52
N LEU A 47 1.33 -3.38 4.22
CA LEU A 47 2.02 -4.51 3.58
C LEU A 47 3.53 -4.32 3.60
N ALA A 48 4.01 -3.10 3.37
CA ALA A 48 5.44 -2.80 3.43
C ALA A 48 5.99 -3.02 4.84
N ALA A 49 5.23 -2.61 5.85
CA ALA A 49 5.62 -2.81 7.25
C ALA A 49 5.72 -4.30 7.58
N LEU A 50 4.82 -5.12 7.07
CA LEU A 50 4.88 -6.57 7.24
C LEU A 50 6.14 -7.17 6.63
N LYS A 51 6.64 -6.56 5.56
CA LYS A 51 7.87 -6.99 4.90
C LYS A 51 9.12 -6.36 5.52
N GLY A 52 8.98 -5.57 6.57
CA GLY A 52 10.10 -5.05 7.33
C GLY A 52 10.42 -3.57 7.16
N SER A 53 9.60 -2.81 6.45
CA SER A 53 9.85 -1.38 6.28
C SER A 53 9.47 -0.61 7.55
N GLN A 54 10.47 -0.05 8.23
CA GLN A 54 10.23 0.80 9.40
C GLN A 54 9.60 2.13 9.00
N GLU A 55 10.04 2.68 7.87
CA GLU A 55 9.47 3.92 7.34
C GLU A 55 7.98 3.78 7.06
N ALA A 56 7.60 2.65 6.46
CA ALA A 56 6.18 2.38 6.17
C ALA A 56 5.36 2.29 7.45
N LYS A 57 5.93 1.71 8.50
CA LYS A 57 5.26 1.60 9.78
C LYS A 57 4.95 2.98 10.36
N LEU A 58 5.93 3.90 10.29
CA LEU A 58 5.75 5.26 10.76
C LEU A 58 4.71 6.00 9.93
N HIS A 59 4.80 5.89 8.61
CA HIS A 59 3.84 6.53 7.71
C HIS A 59 2.43 6.01 7.94
N ARG A 60 2.29 4.71 8.14
CA ARG A 60 0.99 4.11 8.43
C ARG A 60 0.38 4.70 9.71
N CYS A 61 1.18 4.83 10.75
CA CYS A 61 0.72 5.39 12.01
C CYS A 61 0.29 6.86 11.88
N GLU A 62 1.10 7.65 11.17
CA GLU A 62 0.78 9.05 10.92
C GLU A 62 -0.50 9.19 10.08
N LEU A 63 -0.61 8.38 9.04
CA LEU A 63 -1.75 8.42 8.15
C LEU A 63 -3.04 8.03 8.88
N SER A 64 -2.96 7.06 9.78
CA SER A 64 -4.12 6.61 10.56
C SER A 64 -4.74 7.75 11.37
N ARG A 65 -3.97 8.74 11.75
CA ARG A 65 -4.48 9.90 12.50
C ARG A 65 -5.38 10.79 11.64
N GLU A 66 -5.19 10.74 10.33
CA GLU A 66 -5.98 11.53 9.37
C GLU A 66 -7.19 10.75 8.86
N MET A 67 -7.29 9.46 9.21
CA MET A 67 -8.32 8.57 8.67
C MET A 67 -9.38 8.28 9.72
N THR A 68 -10.59 7.97 9.26
CA THR A 68 -11.62 7.45 10.15
C THR A 68 -11.30 6.01 10.51
N ALA A 69 -11.88 5.52 11.58
CA ALA A 69 -11.74 4.12 11.98
C ALA A 69 -12.22 3.18 10.87
N SER A 70 -13.31 3.56 10.19
CA SER A 70 -13.85 2.78 9.09
C SER A 70 -12.86 2.68 7.93
N GLU A 71 -12.20 3.78 7.60
CA GLU A 71 -11.20 3.81 6.53
C GLU A 71 -10.00 2.93 6.87
N VAL A 72 -9.51 3.01 8.11
CA VAL A 72 -8.39 2.17 8.55
C VAL A 72 -8.78 0.69 8.46
N HIS A 73 -9.99 0.37 8.89
CA HIS A 73 -10.50 -1.00 8.84
C HIS A 73 -10.57 -1.52 7.41
N GLU A 74 -11.05 -0.69 6.49
CA GLU A 74 -11.12 -1.06 5.08
C GLU A 74 -9.74 -1.28 4.48
N ALA A 75 -8.77 -0.42 4.83
CA ALA A 75 -7.39 -0.57 4.36
C ALA A 75 -6.80 -1.90 4.85
N GLN A 76 -7.04 -2.24 6.10
CA GLN A 76 -6.56 -3.50 6.67
C GLN A 76 -7.21 -4.70 5.98
N ARG A 77 -8.51 -4.60 5.70
CA ARG A 77 -9.24 -5.65 4.99
C ARG A 77 -8.65 -5.87 3.60
N GLN A 78 -8.38 -4.79 2.88
CA GLN A 78 -7.81 -4.87 1.54
C GLN A 78 -6.41 -5.48 1.57
N ALA A 79 -5.61 -5.13 2.57
CA ALA A 79 -4.27 -5.68 2.70
C ALA A 79 -4.32 -7.20 2.90
N ARG A 80 -5.21 -7.67 3.76
CA ARG A 80 -5.39 -9.10 3.99
C ARG A 80 -5.88 -9.81 2.72
N ALA A 81 -6.82 -9.19 2.02
CA ALA A 81 -7.37 -9.76 0.78
C ALA A 81 -6.27 -9.92 -0.27
N TRP A 82 -5.40 -8.93 -0.39
CA TRP A 82 -4.31 -8.99 -1.37
C TRP A 82 -3.37 -10.15 -1.07
N LEU A 83 -3.02 -10.35 0.19
CA LEU A 83 -2.16 -11.47 0.61
C LEU A 83 -2.84 -12.82 0.33
N THR A 84 -4.14 -12.90 0.52
CA THR A 84 -4.88 -14.14 0.36
C THR A 84 -5.11 -14.50 -1.10
N LEU A 85 -5.37 -13.50 -1.95
CA LEU A 85 -5.74 -13.73 -3.34
C LEU A 85 -4.54 -13.95 -4.26
N HIS A 86 -3.37 -13.69 -3.81
CA HIS A 86 -2.16 -13.82 -4.61
C HIS A 86 -1.17 -14.78 -3.97
#